data_91df2b14a5f11ae1331d4a80c7e3bf5f
#
_entry.id   91df2b14a5f11ae1331d4a80c7e3bf5f
#
_cell.length_a   1.000
_cell.length_b   1.000
_cell.length_c   1.000
_cell.angle_alpha   90.00
_cell.angle_beta   90.00
_cell.angle_gamma   90.00
#
_symmetry.space_group_name_H-M   'P 1'
#
loop_
_entity.id
_entity.type
_entity.pdbx_description
1 polymer ?
#
loop_
_entity_poly.entity_id
_entity_poly.type
_entity_poly.pdbx_seq_one_letter_code
_entity_poly.pdbx_strand_id
1 'polypeptide(L)'
;MSRTLASIVSLIAVCAATPAAAQTWVAAPTAAEMAAAYPARAKAEGVGGAVDLICAAGRDGTMTACDVMGEEPRGYGFGSAARKLAQQSLKATGVAKDAEVRLPITFSPDLAKGGTMTVKTPKWAALPSVTDMQAAVPKTEGGPNNIRVTLVCDVQAGGSLNGCTVDREEPAGQGFGPAILTLAPKFKVDLMSAEGMPTVGARVRVPVRFDLKPVQQAAK
;
A
#
# COMPACT_ATOMS: atom_id res chain seq x y z
N MET A 1 3.41 -72.90 -13.31
CA MET A 1 3.51 -71.91 -12.22
C MET A 1 3.45 -70.54 -12.83
N SER A 2 2.22 -69.99 -13.04
CA SER A 2 2.01 -68.64 -13.62
C SER A 2 1.88 -67.63 -12.48
N ARG A 3 2.77 -66.63 -12.46
CA ARG A 3 2.72 -65.47 -11.55
C ARG A 3 2.02 -64.32 -12.26
N THR A 4 0.81 -64.02 -11.86
CA THR A 4 0.09 -62.80 -12.26
C THR A 4 0.63 -61.59 -11.47
N LEU A 5 1.22 -60.63 -12.18
CA LEU A 5 1.60 -59.33 -11.66
C LEU A 5 0.37 -58.41 -11.63
N ALA A 6 -0.08 -58.02 -10.46
CA ALA A 6 -1.13 -57.02 -10.29
C ALA A 6 -0.47 -55.61 -10.32
N SER A 7 -0.77 -54.82 -11.36
CA SER A 7 -0.37 -53.43 -11.43
C SER A 7 -1.28 -52.56 -10.57
N ILE A 8 -0.71 -51.93 -9.55
CA ILE A 8 -1.39 -50.92 -8.74
C ILE A 8 -1.25 -49.58 -9.42
N VAL A 9 -2.34 -49.07 -9.97
CA VAL A 9 -2.41 -47.70 -10.50
C VAL A 9 -2.70 -46.74 -9.34
N SER A 10 -1.66 -46.00 -8.88
CA SER A 10 -1.84 -44.92 -7.90
C SER A 10 -2.45 -43.71 -8.57
N LEU A 11 -3.68 -43.39 -8.25
CA LEU A 11 -4.30 -42.08 -8.61
C LEU A 11 -3.71 -40.98 -7.74
N ILE A 12 -2.88 -40.14 -8.33
CA ILE A 12 -2.42 -38.91 -7.67
C ILE A 12 -3.53 -37.85 -7.87
N ALA A 13 -4.28 -37.55 -6.82
CA ALA A 13 -5.23 -36.43 -6.81
C ALA A 13 -4.44 -35.12 -6.77
N VAL A 14 -4.39 -34.44 -7.92
CA VAL A 14 -3.86 -33.06 -8.00
C VAL A 14 -4.91 -32.13 -7.39
N CYS A 15 -4.70 -31.72 -6.14
CA CYS A 15 -5.46 -30.61 -5.54
C CYS A 15 -5.08 -29.33 -6.31
N ALA A 16 -5.93 -28.87 -7.22
CA ALA A 16 -5.82 -27.54 -7.80
C ALA A 16 -6.08 -26.51 -6.69
N ALA A 17 -5.02 -25.88 -6.18
CA ALA A 17 -5.15 -24.71 -5.32
C ALA A 17 -5.74 -23.58 -6.16
N THR A 18 -7.01 -23.23 -5.93
CA THR A 18 -7.61 -22.03 -6.51
C THR A 18 -6.84 -20.83 -5.94
N PRO A 19 -6.38 -19.88 -6.80
CA PRO A 19 -5.76 -18.67 -6.28
C PRO A 19 -6.79 -17.94 -5.42
N ALA A 20 -6.46 -17.72 -4.14
CA ALA A 20 -7.27 -16.87 -3.29
C ALA A 20 -7.35 -15.49 -3.95
N ALA A 21 -8.57 -15.00 -4.20
CA ALA A 21 -8.76 -13.67 -4.74
C ALA A 21 -8.06 -12.67 -3.80
N ALA A 22 -7.21 -11.81 -4.35
CA ALA A 22 -6.50 -10.82 -3.55
C ALA A 22 -7.50 -9.88 -2.89
N GLN A 23 -7.44 -9.78 -1.56
CA GLN A 23 -8.24 -8.85 -0.79
C GLN A 23 -7.93 -7.42 -1.22
N THR A 24 -8.97 -6.62 -1.51
CA THR A 24 -8.85 -5.20 -1.85
C THR A 24 -9.69 -4.37 -0.88
N TRP A 25 -9.10 -3.32 -0.32
CA TRP A 25 -9.81 -2.37 0.53
C TRP A 25 -10.60 -1.39 -0.33
N VAL A 26 -11.92 -1.35 -0.14
CA VAL A 26 -12.83 -0.40 -0.81
C VAL A 26 -13.24 0.75 0.10
N ALA A 27 -13.06 0.58 1.41
CA ALA A 27 -13.10 1.65 2.41
C ALA A 27 -12.03 1.41 3.46
N ALA A 28 -11.44 2.48 3.96
CA ALA A 28 -10.45 2.46 5.04
C ALA A 28 -10.54 3.77 5.84
N PRO A 29 -10.06 3.80 7.10
CA PRO A 29 -9.97 5.03 7.86
C PRO A 29 -9.15 6.07 7.10
N THR A 30 -9.47 7.33 7.31
CA THR A 30 -8.66 8.46 6.87
C THR A 30 -7.63 8.82 7.94
N ALA A 31 -6.60 9.60 7.56
CA ALA A 31 -5.66 10.17 8.54
C ALA A 31 -6.36 10.99 9.63
N ALA A 32 -7.46 11.68 9.28
CA ALA A 32 -8.28 12.45 10.23
C ALA A 32 -9.01 11.54 11.23
N GLU A 33 -9.62 10.44 10.77
CA GLU A 33 -10.26 9.46 11.65
C GLU A 33 -9.23 8.77 12.56
N MET A 34 -8.03 8.46 12.05
CA MET A 34 -6.92 7.95 12.87
C MET A 34 -6.51 8.95 13.96
N ALA A 35 -6.39 10.24 13.62
CA ALA A 35 -6.07 11.29 14.59
C ALA A 35 -7.16 11.47 15.64
N ALA A 36 -8.44 11.34 15.26
CA ALA A 36 -9.58 11.42 16.17
C ALA A 36 -9.67 10.20 17.11
N ALA A 37 -9.30 9.01 16.62
CA ALA A 37 -9.29 7.76 17.39
C ALA A 37 -8.01 7.57 18.22
N TYR A 38 -7.04 8.48 18.12
CA TYR A 38 -5.75 8.36 18.79
C TYR A 38 -5.91 8.33 20.31
N PRO A 39 -5.37 7.31 21.02
CA PRO A 39 -5.50 7.21 22.47
C PRO A 39 -4.93 8.45 23.17
N ALA A 40 -5.70 9.03 24.11
CA ALA A 40 -5.35 10.31 24.74
C ALA A 40 -3.98 10.31 25.40
N ARG A 41 -3.62 9.24 26.13
CA ARG A 41 -2.31 9.09 26.75
C ARG A 41 -1.18 9.02 25.72
N ALA A 42 -1.34 8.20 24.67
CA ALA A 42 -0.35 8.09 23.61
C ALA A 42 -0.14 9.43 22.88
N LYS A 43 -1.24 10.17 22.66
CA LYS A 43 -1.21 11.50 22.06
C LYS A 43 -0.45 12.50 22.93
N ALA A 44 -0.70 12.51 24.23
CA ALA A 44 -0.01 13.42 25.16
C ALA A 44 1.50 13.15 25.25
N GLU A 45 1.90 11.89 25.15
CA GLU A 45 3.30 11.45 25.19
C GLU A 45 3.97 11.43 23.79
N GLY A 46 3.23 11.69 22.71
CA GLY A 46 3.73 11.65 21.33
C GLY A 46 4.17 10.26 20.85
N VAL A 47 3.57 9.21 21.45
CA VAL A 47 3.93 7.80 21.21
C VAL A 47 3.07 7.23 20.08
N GLY A 48 3.70 6.63 19.07
CA GLY A 48 3.03 5.83 18.05
C GLY A 48 2.74 4.41 18.51
N GLY A 49 1.90 3.68 17.75
CA GLY A 49 1.60 2.29 18.09
C GLY A 49 1.25 1.43 16.88
N ALA A 50 1.46 0.13 17.05
CA ALA A 50 1.07 -0.89 16.08
C ALA A 50 0.16 -1.92 16.76
N VAL A 51 -0.85 -2.37 16.02
CA VAL A 51 -1.82 -3.35 16.50
C VAL A 51 -2.05 -4.37 15.40
N ASP A 52 -1.97 -5.64 15.77
CA ASP A 52 -2.38 -6.75 14.91
C ASP A 52 -3.78 -7.20 15.29
N LEU A 53 -4.70 -7.17 14.33
CA LEU A 53 -6.06 -7.62 14.48
C LEU A 53 -6.33 -8.88 13.64
N ILE A 54 -7.23 -9.72 14.13
CA ILE A 54 -7.94 -10.71 13.34
C ILE A 54 -9.43 -10.35 13.42
N CYS A 55 -10.06 -10.11 12.27
CA CYS A 55 -11.48 -9.80 12.18
C CYS A 55 -12.20 -10.81 11.30
N ALA A 56 -13.47 -11.07 11.59
CA ALA A 56 -14.35 -11.78 10.66
C ALA A 56 -14.88 -10.80 9.59
N ALA A 57 -14.93 -11.24 8.35
CA ALA A 57 -15.53 -10.46 7.26
C ALA A 57 -17.05 -10.61 7.27
N GLY A 58 -17.78 -9.50 7.28
CA GLY A 58 -19.22 -9.46 7.05
C GLY A 58 -19.58 -9.81 5.60
N ARG A 59 -20.88 -10.06 5.35
CA ARG A 59 -21.38 -10.39 4.02
C ARG A 59 -21.12 -9.28 2.99
N ASP A 60 -21.11 -8.04 3.44
CA ASP A 60 -20.87 -6.84 2.62
C ASP A 60 -19.39 -6.41 2.64
N GLY A 61 -18.50 -7.21 3.24
CA GLY A 61 -17.07 -6.96 3.36
C GLY A 61 -16.68 -6.06 4.54
N THR A 62 -17.58 -5.64 5.39
CA THR A 62 -17.25 -4.92 6.65
C THR A 62 -16.52 -5.83 7.62
N MET A 63 -15.69 -5.23 8.49
CA MET A 63 -14.98 -5.99 9.53
C MET A 63 -15.84 -6.12 10.77
N THR A 64 -16.08 -7.36 11.20
CA THR A 64 -16.85 -7.69 12.41
C THR A 64 -16.01 -8.54 13.36
N ALA A 65 -16.43 -8.71 14.61
CA ALA A 65 -15.79 -9.61 15.57
C ALA A 65 -14.25 -9.55 15.54
N CYS A 66 -13.69 -8.33 15.72
CA CYS A 66 -12.24 -8.15 15.70
C CYS A 66 -11.61 -8.46 17.06
N ASP A 67 -10.57 -9.30 17.05
CA ASP A 67 -9.73 -9.60 18.19
C ASP A 67 -8.33 -8.99 18.05
N VAL A 68 -7.80 -8.47 19.16
CA VAL A 68 -6.44 -7.92 19.23
C VAL A 68 -5.47 -9.07 19.50
N MET A 69 -4.62 -9.38 18.53
CA MET A 69 -3.59 -10.39 18.63
C MET A 69 -2.29 -9.85 19.21
N GLY A 70 -2.01 -8.57 18.96
CA GLY A 70 -0.84 -7.89 19.47
C GLY A 70 -1.07 -6.37 19.54
N GLU A 71 -0.43 -5.73 20.52
CA GLU A 71 -0.40 -4.28 20.70
C GLU A 71 0.99 -3.85 21.17
N GLU A 72 1.61 -2.90 20.47
CA GLU A 72 2.94 -2.38 20.77
C GLU A 72 2.94 -0.85 20.62
N PRO A 73 3.32 -0.07 21.65
CA PRO A 73 3.55 -0.49 23.04
C PRO A 73 2.22 -0.83 23.75
N ARG A 74 2.29 -1.75 24.71
CA ARG A 74 1.11 -2.15 25.49
C ARG A 74 0.69 -1.06 26.48
N GLY A 75 -0.61 -1.07 26.82
CA GLY A 75 -1.16 -0.22 27.89
C GLY A 75 -1.47 1.21 27.46
N TYR A 76 -1.35 1.55 26.19
CA TYR A 76 -1.76 2.85 25.67
C TYR A 76 -3.20 2.86 25.13
N GLY A 77 -3.80 1.69 24.90
CA GLY A 77 -5.17 1.56 24.39
C GLY A 77 -5.28 1.57 22.87
N PHE A 78 -4.16 1.36 22.15
CA PHE A 78 -4.16 1.25 20.70
C PHE A 78 -5.02 0.10 20.20
N GLY A 79 -5.01 -1.05 20.90
CA GLY A 79 -5.82 -2.21 20.53
C GLY A 79 -7.32 -1.90 20.50
N SER A 80 -7.82 -1.16 21.49
CA SER A 80 -9.21 -0.72 21.53
C SER A 80 -9.55 0.27 20.41
N ALA A 81 -8.65 1.23 20.16
CA ALA A 81 -8.81 2.22 19.10
C ALA A 81 -8.79 1.56 17.70
N ALA A 82 -7.85 0.65 17.46
CA ALA A 82 -7.72 -0.09 16.21
C ALA A 82 -8.96 -0.95 15.93
N ARG A 83 -9.46 -1.69 16.92
CA ARG A 83 -10.67 -2.49 16.80
C ARG A 83 -11.86 -1.63 16.38
N LYS A 84 -12.06 -0.49 17.04
CA LYS A 84 -13.15 0.44 16.72
C LYS A 84 -13.02 0.96 15.29
N LEU A 85 -11.84 1.41 14.89
CA LEU A 85 -11.58 1.88 13.52
C LEU A 85 -11.83 0.79 12.48
N ALA A 86 -11.35 -0.43 12.72
CA ALA A 86 -11.55 -1.56 11.81
C ALA A 86 -13.03 -1.81 11.58
N GLN A 87 -13.83 -1.88 12.64
CA GLN A 87 -15.27 -2.15 12.55
C GLN A 87 -16.07 -1.01 11.95
N GLN A 88 -15.63 0.23 12.10
CA GLN A 88 -16.37 1.40 11.61
C GLN A 88 -16.00 1.81 10.18
N SER A 89 -14.75 1.65 9.79
CA SER A 89 -14.23 2.30 8.58
C SER A 89 -13.61 1.32 7.58
N LEU A 90 -13.33 0.06 7.95
CA LEU A 90 -12.74 -0.90 7.01
C LEU A 90 -13.80 -1.73 6.28
N LYS A 91 -13.66 -1.78 4.96
CA LYS A 91 -14.44 -2.64 4.08
C LYS A 91 -13.58 -3.21 2.98
N ALA A 92 -13.66 -4.52 2.80
CA ALA A 92 -12.89 -5.25 1.79
C ALA A 92 -13.79 -5.92 0.76
N THR A 93 -13.25 -6.13 -0.45
CA THR A 93 -13.81 -7.04 -1.46
C THR A 93 -12.86 -8.19 -1.69
N GLY A 94 -13.35 -9.27 -2.32
CA GLY A 94 -12.55 -10.48 -2.55
C GLY A 94 -12.42 -11.38 -1.32
N VAL A 95 -13.18 -11.12 -0.25
CA VAL A 95 -13.24 -11.95 0.97
C VAL A 95 -14.59 -12.62 1.12
N ALA A 96 -14.60 -13.87 1.55
CA ALA A 96 -15.84 -14.59 1.84
C ALA A 96 -16.43 -14.12 3.19
N LYS A 97 -17.76 -14.26 3.35
CA LYS A 97 -18.41 -14.04 4.64
C LYS A 97 -17.77 -14.96 5.68
N ASP A 98 -17.59 -14.45 6.89
CA ASP A 98 -16.99 -15.11 8.04
C ASP A 98 -15.51 -15.56 7.83
N ALA A 99 -14.88 -15.17 6.71
CA ALA A 99 -13.45 -15.39 6.54
C ALA A 99 -12.64 -14.55 7.55
N GLU A 100 -11.59 -15.14 8.09
CA GLU A 100 -10.64 -14.42 8.94
C GLU A 100 -9.76 -13.50 8.10
N VAL A 101 -9.78 -12.22 8.47
CA VAL A 101 -8.95 -11.17 7.88
C VAL A 101 -7.95 -10.70 8.91
N ARG A 102 -6.67 -10.94 8.63
CA ARG A 102 -5.57 -10.38 9.42
C ARG A 102 -5.23 -9.00 8.91
N LEU A 103 -5.19 -8.02 9.79
CA LEU A 103 -4.89 -6.66 9.42
C LEU A 103 -4.04 -5.96 10.50
N PRO A 104 -2.89 -5.42 10.10
CA PRO A 104 -2.15 -4.49 10.94
C PRO A 104 -2.84 -3.12 10.90
N ILE A 105 -2.82 -2.40 12.03
CA ILE A 105 -3.20 -0.99 12.13
C ILE A 105 -2.06 -0.25 12.82
N THR A 106 -1.49 0.74 12.12
CA THR A 106 -0.35 1.53 12.64
C THR A 106 -0.76 2.98 12.88
N PHE A 107 -0.59 3.42 14.11
CA PHE A 107 -0.78 4.81 14.55
C PHE A 107 0.55 5.56 14.45
N SER A 108 0.67 6.42 13.45
CA SER A 108 1.88 7.24 13.28
C SER A 108 2.04 8.26 14.41
N PRO A 109 3.23 8.39 15.03
CA PRO A 109 3.49 9.42 16.05
C PRO A 109 3.36 10.85 15.49
N ASP A 110 3.41 11.04 14.18
CA ASP A 110 3.20 12.34 13.54
C ASP A 110 1.78 12.86 13.84
N LEU A 111 0.77 11.97 13.84
CA LEU A 111 -0.62 12.34 14.16
C LEU A 111 -0.77 12.75 15.64
N ALA A 112 -0.03 12.13 16.55
CA ALA A 112 -0.04 12.52 17.96
C ALA A 112 0.44 13.96 18.14
N LYS A 113 1.40 14.39 17.32
CA LYS A 113 1.99 15.74 17.33
C LYS A 113 1.21 16.76 16.49
N GLY A 114 0.06 16.38 15.94
CA GLY A 114 -0.73 17.25 15.06
C GLY A 114 -0.13 17.44 13.66
N GLY A 115 0.85 16.61 13.29
CA GLY A 115 1.49 16.64 11.98
C GLY A 115 0.77 15.80 10.94
N THR A 116 1.26 15.84 9.71
CA THR A 116 0.76 15.02 8.59
C THR A 116 1.49 13.69 8.55
N MET A 117 0.75 12.60 8.58
CA MET A 117 1.28 11.25 8.45
C MET A 117 1.89 11.05 7.05
N THR A 118 3.08 10.44 6.98
CA THR A 118 3.72 10.08 5.72
C THR A 118 3.81 8.56 5.58
N VAL A 119 3.20 8.02 4.54
CA VAL A 119 3.31 6.61 4.15
C VAL A 119 4.53 6.45 3.25
N LYS A 120 5.53 5.69 3.71
CA LYS A 120 6.80 5.51 3.00
C LYS A 120 6.74 4.40 1.95
N THR A 121 5.96 3.36 2.21
CA THR A 121 5.82 2.15 1.39
C THR A 121 4.35 1.93 1.00
N PRO A 122 3.77 2.80 0.15
CA PRO A 122 2.41 2.62 -0.29
C PRO A 122 2.29 1.37 -1.18
N LYS A 123 1.14 0.70 -1.12
CA LYS A 123 0.74 -0.24 -2.17
C LYS A 123 0.13 0.54 -3.32
N TRP A 124 0.45 0.16 -4.55
CA TRP A 124 -0.04 0.83 -5.75
C TRP A 124 -1.27 0.12 -6.31
N ALA A 125 -2.40 0.83 -6.38
CA ALA A 125 -3.62 0.37 -7.05
C ALA A 125 -3.57 0.63 -8.56
N ALA A 126 -2.86 1.70 -9.00
CA ALA A 126 -2.56 1.96 -10.39
C ALA A 126 -1.21 2.67 -10.54
N LEU A 127 -0.56 2.40 -11.66
CA LEU A 127 0.69 3.02 -12.09
C LEU A 127 0.53 3.56 -13.52
N PRO A 128 1.29 4.60 -13.92
CA PRO A 128 1.39 4.99 -15.31
C PRO A 128 1.80 3.81 -16.20
N SER A 129 1.27 3.75 -17.41
CA SER A 129 1.70 2.73 -18.39
C SER A 129 3.16 2.96 -18.83
N VAL A 130 3.77 1.92 -19.39
CA VAL A 130 5.11 2.04 -20.00
C VAL A 130 5.14 3.14 -21.06
N THR A 131 4.08 3.25 -21.87
CA THR A 131 3.96 4.31 -22.90
C THR A 131 3.90 5.70 -22.26
N ASP A 132 3.15 5.87 -21.16
CA ASP A 132 3.11 7.14 -20.42
C ASP A 132 4.49 7.53 -19.90
N MET A 133 5.18 6.55 -19.29
CA MET A 133 6.52 6.75 -18.76
C MET A 133 7.51 7.13 -19.87
N GLN A 134 7.47 6.46 -21.01
CA GLN A 134 8.33 6.77 -22.16
C GLN A 134 8.04 8.15 -22.74
N ALA A 135 6.76 8.52 -22.84
CA ALA A 135 6.38 9.84 -23.35
C ALA A 135 6.81 10.99 -22.42
N ALA A 136 6.93 10.73 -21.12
CA ALA A 136 7.36 11.72 -20.14
C ALA A 136 8.88 11.90 -20.08
N VAL A 137 9.69 10.97 -20.65
CA VAL A 137 11.15 11.09 -20.66
C VAL A 137 11.56 12.33 -21.46
N PRO A 138 12.29 13.30 -20.86
CA PRO A 138 12.85 14.42 -21.60
C PRO A 138 13.80 13.92 -22.68
N LYS A 139 13.69 14.48 -23.89
CA LYS A 139 14.60 14.18 -25.00
C LYS A 139 15.91 14.91 -24.77
N THR A 140 16.85 14.28 -24.08
CA THR A 140 18.19 14.80 -23.83
C THR A 140 19.20 13.97 -24.60
N GLU A 141 19.98 14.60 -25.48
CA GLU A 141 21.12 13.95 -26.11
C GLU A 141 22.26 13.85 -25.09
N GLY A 142 22.81 12.64 -24.89
CA GLY A 142 23.95 12.41 -24.00
C GLY A 142 23.63 12.56 -22.50
N GLY A 143 22.36 12.45 -22.12
CA GLY A 143 21.93 12.52 -20.72
C GLY A 143 22.33 11.30 -19.86
N PRO A 144 22.19 11.38 -18.53
CA PRO A 144 22.54 10.30 -17.63
C PRO A 144 21.66 9.06 -17.86
N ASN A 145 22.27 7.87 -17.78
CA ASN A 145 21.56 6.61 -18.01
C ASN A 145 20.68 6.17 -16.84
N ASN A 146 20.92 6.68 -15.65
CA ASN A 146 20.23 6.30 -14.44
C ASN A 146 19.70 7.53 -13.73
N ILE A 147 18.38 7.64 -13.66
CA ILE A 147 17.70 8.81 -13.09
C ILE A 147 16.75 8.34 -12.01
N ARG A 148 16.75 9.07 -10.92
CA ARG A 148 15.83 8.86 -9.80
C ARG A 148 15.10 10.15 -9.50
N VAL A 149 13.77 10.06 -9.47
CA VAL A 149 12.90 11.15 -9.04
C VAL A 149 12.04 10.65 -7.89
N THR A 150 11.95 11.44 -6.83
CA THR A 150 11.01 11.19 -5.75
C THR A 150 10.04 12.34 -5.68
N LEU A 151 8.75 12.05 -5.82
CA LEU A 151 7.70 13.02 -5.51
C LEU A 151 7.18 12.81 -4.09
N VAL A 152 6.66 13.87 -3.50
CA VAL A 152 5.81 13.84 -2.30
C VAL A 152 4.44 14.37 -2.70
N CYS A 153 3.40 13.58 -2.46
CA CYS A 153 2.04 13.87 -2.88
C CYS A 153 1.07 13.70 -1.71
N ASP A 154 -0.01 14.48 -1.68
CA ASP A 154 -1.14 14.27 -0.80
C ASP A 154 -2.10 13.23 -1.42
N VAL A 155 -2.63 12.33 -0.59
CA VAL A 155 -3.57 11.30 -1.03
C VAL A 155 -5.00 11.75 -0.80
N GLN A 156 -5.78 11.80 -1.88
CA GLN A 156 -7.20 12.14 -1.86
C GLN A 156 -8.09 10.89 -1.68
N ALA A 157 -9.39 11.12 -1.51
CA ALA A 157 -10.38 10.05 -1.47
C ALA A 157 -10.21 9.09 -2.66
N GLY A 158 -10.32 7.79 -2.39
CA GLY A 158 -10.13 6.74 -3.38
C GLY A 158 -8.69 6.50 -3.82
N GLY A 159 -7.69 7.11 -3.16
CA GLY A 159 -6.26 6.82 -3.38
C GLY A 159 -5.59 7.61 -4.50
N SER A 160 -6.28 8.58 -5.13
CA SER A 160 -5.67 9.46 -6.13
C SER A 160 -4.69 10.45 -5.50
N LEU A 161 -3.67 10.85 -6.26
CA LEU A 161 -2.61 11.76 -5.80
C LEU A 161 -2.89 13.19 -6.23
N ASN A 162 -2.63 14.15 -5.33
CA ASN A 162 -2.73 15.57 -5.60
C ASN A 162 -1.63 16.36 -4.87
N GLY A 163 -1.46 17.65 -5.21
CA GLY A 163 -0.49 18.51 -4.53
C GLY A 163 0.95 17.98 -4.58
N CYS A 164 1.29 17.23 -5.61
CA CYS A 164 2.62 16.62 -5.74
C CYS A 164 3.70 17.67 -5.93
N THR A 165 4.82 17.49 -5.25
CA THR A 165 6.05 18.28 -5.41
C THR A 165 7.24 17.36 -5.63
N VAL A 166 8.27 17.84 -6.30
CA VAL A 166 9.54 17.12 -6.45
C VAL A 166 10.32 17.26 -5.15
N ASP A 167 10.50 16.14 -4.44
CA ASP A 167 11.31 16.07 -3.23
C ASP A 167 12.81 15.91 -3.59
N ARG A 168 13.08 15.11 -4.64
CA ARG A 168 14.46 14.81 -5.08
C ARG A 168 14.50 14.44 -6.55
N GLU A 169 15.52 14.94 -7.26
CA GLU A 169 15.91 14.53 -8.61
C GLU A 169 17.41 14.24 -8.64
N GLU A 170 17.80 13.09 -9.13
CA GLU A 170 19.20 12.64 -9.23
C GLU A 170 19.47 12.04 -10.62
N PRO A 171 20.39 12.66 -11.37
CA PRO A 171 21.07 13.94 -11.15
C PRO A 171 20.11 15.11 -11.21
N ALA A 172 20.37 16.16 -10.44
CA ALA A 172 19.51 17.35 -10.37
C ALA A 172 19.52 18.14 -11.69
N GLY A 173 18.41 18.85 -11.98
CA GLY A 173 18.31 19.80 -13.08
C GLY A 173 18.22 19.17 -14.47
N GLN A 174 17.89 17.89 -14.58
CA GLN A 174 17.73 17.20 -15.87
C GLN A 174 16.30 17.30 -16.44
N GLY A 175 15.37 17.90 -15.71
CA GLY A 175 13.98 18.10 -16.15
C GLY A 175 13.06 16.90 -15.97
N PHE A 176 13.54 15.81 -15.34
CA PHE A 176 12.72 14.63 -15.06
C PHE A 176 11.72 14.87 -13.95
N GLY A 177 12.06 15.71 -12.96
CA GLY A 177 11.14 16.07 -11.88
C GLY A 177 9.84 16.66 -12.41
N PRO A 178 9.87 17.79 -13.16
CA PRO A 178 8.71 18.35 -13.83
C PRO A 178 7.98 17.36 -14.75
N ALA A 179 8.72 16.53 -15.50
CA ALA A 179 8.13 15.54 -16.38
C ALA A 179 7.31 14.48 -15.61
N ILE A 180 7.83 13.97 -14.48
CA ILE A 180 7.11 13.01 -13.64
C ILE A 180 5.91 13.64 -12.94
N LEU A 181 5.94 14.91 -12.59
CA LEU A 181 4.78 15.61 -12.05
C LEU A 181 3.57 15.54 -12.98
N THR A 182 3.76 15.54 -14.30
CA THR A 182 2.67 15.40 -15.27
C THR A 182 2.00 14.03 -15.21
N LEU A 183 2.71 13.01 -14.71
CA LEU A 183 2.20 11.65 -14.53
C LEU A 183 1.52 11.44 -13.17
N ALA A 184 1.62 12.38 -12.24
CA ALA A 184 1.06 12.23 -10.90
C ALA A 184 -0.42 11.79 -10.88
N PRO A 185 -1.33 12.28 -11.76
CA PRO A 185 -2.72 11.84 -11.80
C PRO A 185 -2.93 10.38 -12.22
N LYS A 186 -1.91 9.73 -12.80
CA LYS A 186 -1.96 8.33 -13.24
C LYS A 186 -1.56 7.34 -12.14
N PHE A 187 -0.98 7.83 -11.06
CA PHE A 187 -0.69 7.03 -9.89
C PHE A 187 -1.90 6.96 -8.98
N LYS A 188 -2.17 5.78 -8.46
CA LYS A 188 -3.19 5.56 -7.45
C LYS A 188 -2.65 4.60 -6.40
N VAL A 189 -2.83 4.93 -5.13
CA VAL A 189 -2.43 4.06 -4.01
C VAL A 189 -3.63 3.29 -3.46
N ASP A 190 -3.38 2.12 -2.89
CA ASP A 190 -4.37 1.41 -2.08
C ASP A 190 -4.73 2.24 -0.85
N LEU A 191 -5.93 2.01 -0.31
CA LEU A 191 -6.42 2.75 0.86
C LEU A 191 -5.68 2.40 2.15
N MET A 192 -4.96 1.27 2.17
CA MET A 192 -4.12 0.83 3.28
C MET A 192 -2.73 0.45 2.78
N SER A 193 -1.68 0.87 3.49
CA SER A 193 -0.31 0.41 3.24
C SER A 193 -0.09 -1.02 3.71
N ALA A 194 1.06 -1.60 3.38
CA ALA A 194 1.44 -2.92 3.87
C ALA A 194 1.59 -2.97 5.41
N GLU A 195 2.01 -1.85 6.00
CA GLU A 195 2.22 -1.68 7.43
C GLU A 195 0.93 -1.29 8.18
N GLY A 196 -0.22 -1.29 7.50
CA GLY A 196 -1.50 -0.96 8.12
C GLY A 196 -1.71 0.53 8.41
N MET A 197 -1.03 1.40 7.68
CA MET A 197 -1.32 2.83 7.72
C MET A 197 -2.37 3.16 6.65
N PRO A 198 -3.46 3.88 6.99
CA PRO A 198 -4.38 4.40 5.99
C PRO A 198 -3.68 5.46 5.15
N THR A 199 -4.05 5.53 3.87
CA THR A 199 -3.39 6.43 2.92
C THR A 199 -4.16 7.73 2.70
N VAL A 200 -5.48 7.71 2.75
CA VAL A 200 -6.33 8.90 2.51
C VAL A 200 -6.09 9.99 3.55
N GLY A 201 -5.75 11.19 3.11
CA GLY A 201 -5.37 12.32 3.97
C GLY A 201 -3.93 12.26 4.50
N ALA A 202 -3.15 11.27 4.08
CA ALA A 202 -1.72 11.18 4.34
C ALA A 202 -0.90 11.70 3.15
N ARG A 203 0.40 11.87 3.35
CA ARG A 203 1.39 12.04 2.28
C ARG A 203 1.98 10.71 1.89
N VAL A 204 2.30 10.57 0.60
CA VAL A 204 3.04 9.41 0.08
C VAL A 204 4.27 9.86 -0.67
N ARG A 205 5.32 9.03 -0.61
CA ARG A 205 6.50 9.17 -1.46
C ARG A 205 6.34 8.31 -2.69
N VAL A 206 6.58 8.90 -3.86
CA VAL A 206 6.50 8.25 -5.18
C VAL A 206 7.90 8.17 -5.76
N PRO A 207 8.64 7.08 -5.53
CA PRO A 207 9.95 6.90 -6.14
C PRO A 207 9.79 6.40 -7.57
N VAL A 208 10.37 7.12 -8.53
CA VAL A 208 10.40 6.75 -9.94
C VAL A 208 11.86 6.61 -10.37
N ARG A 209 12.15 5.56 -11.12
CA ARG A 209 13.48 5.28 -11.68
C ARG A 209 13.38 5.13 -13.18
N PHE A 210 14.35 5.70 -13.88
CA PHE A 210 14.55 5.49 -15.30
C PHE A 210 15.96 4.88 -15.51
N ASP A 211 15.99 3.72 -16.13
CA ASP A 211 17.21 3.10 -16.63
C ASP A 211 17.23 3.28 -18.16
N LEU A 212 17.81 4.39 -18.61
CA LEU A 212 17.91 4.74 -20.01
C LEU A 212 19.14 4.01 -20.61
N LYS A 213 18.90 2.91 -21.30
CA LYS A 213 19.99 2.27 -22.07
C LYS A 213 20.35 3.16 -23.24
N PRO A 214 21.67 3.41 -23.52
CA PRO A 214 22.06 4.08 -24.75
C PRO A 214 21.51 3.27 -25.93
N VAL A 215 20.86 3.95 -26.88
CA VAL A 215 20.48 3.34 -28.15
C VAL A 215 21.77 2.95 -28.83
N GLN A 216 22.06 1.63 -28.91
CA GLN A 216 23.17 1.15 -29.73
C GLN A 216 22.83 1.56 -31.16
N GLN A 217 23.50 2.59 -31.66
CA GLN A 217 23.47 2.88 -33.09
C GLN A 217 23.99 1.64 -33.78
N ALA A 218 23.11 0.96 -34.52
CA ALA A 218 23.56 -0.11 -35.41
C ALA A 218 24.60 0.49 -36.34
N ALA A 219 25.85 0.03 -36.19
CA ALA A 219 26.92 0.38 -37.10
C ALA A 219 26.50 -0.04 -38.51
N LYS A 220 26.44 0.94 -39.43
CA LYS A 220 26.24 0.74 -40.85
C LYS A 220 27.47 0.17 -41.48
#